data_6f92954ebd2f194e24571c42ab66dd0e
#
_entry.id   6f92954ebd2f194e24571c42ab66dd0e
#
_cell.length_a   1.000
_cell.length_b   1.000
_cell.length_c   1.000
_cell.angle_alpha   90.00
_cell.angle_beta   90.00
_cell.angle_gamma   90.00
#
_symmetry.space_group_name_H-M   'P 1'
#
loop_
_entity.id
_entity.type
_entity.pdbx_description
1 polymer ?
#
loop_
_entity_poly.entity_id
_entity_poly.type
_entity_poly.pdbx_seq_one_letter_code
_entity_poly.pdbx_strand_id
1 'polypeptide(L)'
;MVAEMKKRVAVIGAGPSGLSLLRAFDSAAEKGAEIPEIVCFEKQGEVGGLWKFEEGKGVDEHGEIVHGSMYRDLYINGPKEVNEYVDYSFEEHYGKVIGSYPPRPVLLSYIRGRAEKYNLCAKFSVRFNSSVSKISYSEDTAKFTVTVKDRSTARNGTEAKVYSEDFDHVVVAVGHFSTPNVPQFPGLEAFKGSVLHAHDVRDLSEFRGMDVLLVGSGYTAEDIACQCFKLGAASVTITFRSNPTGCCNWPESIKEVPLLERVDSNGRTCHFKDGSSKDVDAIILCTGYLHDFPFMVGDELRLVAGNRMWPLGLYQGVVLETHPKVFYLGMQAQFYSFTMFDAQAWYVRDVIMGRLTLPSSTEEMVAHSRKWREAELAALAKLDVKPFQGDYVKELIRHTDCPITPEFVDKTQQMGVDWDKHKALDIMSYRDHAFVSAVTGNLARTHHTPWMQNFDDSLESYVNF
;
A
#
# COMPACT_ATOMS: atom_id res chain seq x y z
N MET A 1 -4.96 36.66 29.19
CA MET A 1 -4.35 35.44 28.65
C MET A 1 -4.90 35.26 27.23
N VAL A 2 -4.08 35.40 26.20
CA VAL A 2 -4.46 35.03 24.86
C VAL A 2 -4.59 33.51 24.89
N ALA A 3 -5.77 32.98 24.58
CA ALA A 3 -5.93 31.53 24.46
C ALA A 3 -4.94 31.07 23.39
N GLU A 4 -4.03 30.18 23.76
CA GLU A 4 -3.08 29.59 22.81
C GLU A 4 -3.92 28.90 21.74
N MET A 5 -3.81 29.33 20.50
CA MET A 5 -4.58 28.73 19.41
C MET A 5 -4.21 27.26 19.29
N LYS A 6 -5.20 26.41 19.27
CA LYS A 6 -5.06 24.96 19.15
C LYS A 6 -4.29 24.64 17.86
N LYS A 7 -3.23 23.84 17.96
CA LYS A 7 -2.47 23.39 16.78
C LYS A 7 -3.39 22.67 15.78
N ARG A 8 -3.14 22.83 14.50
CA ARG A 8 -3.88 22.21 13.42
C ARG A 8 -3.00 21.23 12.62
N VAL A 9 -3.55 20.08 12.30
CA VAL A 9 -2.86 19.01 11.54
C VAL A 9 -3.66 18.70 10.27
N ALA A 10 -3.01 18.80 9.11
CA ALA A 10 -3.56 18.31 7.86
C ALA A 10 -3.14 16.86 7.65
N VAL A 11 -4.11 15.96 7.46
CA VAL A 11 -3.88 14.56 7.05
C VAL A 11 -4.33 14.41 5.60
N ILE A 12 -3.44 13.95 4.74
CA ILE A 12 -3.73 13.81 3.31
C ILE A 12 -3.93 12.35 2.98
N GLY A 13 -5.17 11.96 2.76
CA GLY A 13 -5.62 10.58 2.49
C GLY A 13 -6.29 9.90 3.68
N ALA A 14 -7.45 9.25 3.44
CA ALA A 14 -8.22 8.43 4.38
C ALA A 14 -8.19 6.93 4.00
N GLY A 15 -7.07 6.46 3.47
CA GLY A 15 -6.73 5.06 3.36
C GLY A 15 -6.33 4.46 4.72
N PRO A 16 -5.91 3.17 4.78
CA PRO A 16 -5.56 2.51 6.04
C PRO A 16 -4.59 3.30 6.92
N SER A 17 -3.52 3.88 6.34
CA SER A 17 -2.52 4.65 7.11
C SER A 17 -3.08 5.95 7.68
N GLY A 18 -3.90 6.69 6.92
CA GLY A 18 -4.59 7.89 7.43
C GLY A 18 -5.59 7.56 8.54
N LEU A 19 -6.39 6.49 8.35
CA LEU A 19 -7.32 6.02 9.37
C LEU A 19 -6.62 5.55 10.65
N SER A 20 -5.44 4.90 10.53
CA SER A 20 -4.61 4.56 11.68
C SER A 20 -4.18 5.79 12.48
N LEU A 21 -3.83 6.89 11.78
CA LEU A 21 -3.49 8.14 12.46
C LEU A 21 -4.69 8.77 13.19
N LEU A 22 -5.87 8.79 12.56
CA LEU A 22 -7.09 9.25 13.21
C LEU A 22 -7.39 8.41 14.45
N ARG A 23 -7.26 7.07 14.36
CA ARG A 23 -7.43 6.16 15.50
C ARG A 23 -6.40 6.40 16.60
N ALA A 24 -5.15 6.70 16.27
CA ALA A 24 -4.11 7.04 17.24
C ALA A 24 -4.48 8.29 18.05
N PHE A 25 -4.94 9.37 17.39
CA PHE A 25 -5.41 10.57 18.07
C PHE A 25 -6.68 10.32 18.88
N ASP A 26 -7.63 9.55 18.36
CA ASP A 26 -8.84 9.14 19.09
C ASP A 26 -8.50 8.41 20.39
N SER A 27 -7.56 7.46 20.33
CA SER A 27 -7.05 6.74 21.51
C SER A 27 -6.47 7.67 22.58
N ALA A 28 -5.78 8.75 22.16
CA ALA A 28 -5.26 9.73 23.09
C ALA A 28 -6.38 10.56 23.72
N ALA A 29 -7.39 10.95 22.94
CA ALA A 29 -8.56 11.68 23.44
C ALA A 29 -9.40 10.84 24.39
N GLU A 30 -9.61 9.53 24.09
CA GLU A 30 -10.28 8.58 25.00
C GLU A 30 -9.59 8.48 26.36
N LYS A 31 -8.28 8.70 26.42
CA LYS A 31 -7.48 8.75 27.65
C LYS A 31 -7.46 10.14 28.31
N GLY A 32 -8.27 11.09 27.82
CA GLY A 32 -8.40 12.43 28.37
C GLY A 32 -7.30 13.41 27.93
N ALA A 33 -6.51 13.08 26.92
CA ALA A 33 -5.51 14.02 26.41
C ALA A 33 -6.15 15.09 25.51
N GLU A 34 -5.67 16.32 25.61
CA GLU A 34 -5.99 17.35 24.66
C GLU A 34 -5.26 17.08 23.34
N ILE A 35 -6.03 16.91 22.24
CA ILE A 35 -5.50 16.65 20.91
C ILE A 35 -5.58 17.89 20.01
N PRO A 36 -4.72 18.05 19.00
CA PRO A 36 -4.82 19.12 18.03
C PRO A 36 -6.13 19.04 17.22
N GLU A 37 -6.48 20.12 16.50
CA GLU A 37 -7.52 20.07 15.49
C GLU A 37 -6.99 19.30 14.29
N ILE A 38 -7.70 18.23 13.87
CA ILE A 38 -7.31 17.38 12.75
C ILE A 38 -8.30 17.51 11.62
N VAL A 39 -7.79 17.85 10.43
CA VAL A 39 -8.53 17.88 9.18
C VAL A 39 -7.93 16.85 8.24
N CYS A 40 -8.74 15.88 7.82
CA CYS A 40 -8.34 14.86 6.87
C CYS A 40 -8.97 15.13 5.49
N PHE A 41 -8.14 15.22 4.46
CA PHE A 41 -8.56 15.42 3.08
C PHE A 41 -8.50 14.11 2.33
N GLU A 42 -9.63 13.66 1.82
CA GLU A 42 -9.73 12.43 1.01
C GLU A 42 -10.23 12.78 -0.41
N LYS A 43 -9.44 12.37 -1.40
CA LYS A 43 -9.76 12.60 -2.82
C LYS A 43 -11.03 11.87 -3.25
N GLN A 44 -11.25 10.67 -2.72
CA GLN A 44 -12.42 9.83 -3.03
C GLN A 44 -13.64 10.22 -2.19
N GLY A 45 -14.82 9.70 -2.57
CA GLY A 45 -16.07 9.94 -1.84
C GLY A 45 -16.23 9.12 -0.56
N GLU A 46 -15.25 8.29 -0.19
CA GLU A 46 -15.32 7.38 0.94
C GLU A 46 -13.92 6.93 1.40
N VAL A 47 -13.84 6.34 2.59
CA VAL A 47 -12.61 5.78 3.13
C VAL A 47 -12.24 4.44 2.50
N GLY A 48 -10.96 4.06 2.61
CA GLY A 48 -10.48 2.74 2.20
C GLY A 48 -9.25 2.80 1.28
N GLY A 49 -8.97 3.96 0.68
CA GLY A 49 -7.80 4.18 -0.18
C GLY A 49 -7.75 3.19 -1.34
N LEU A 50 -6.60 2.55 -1.53
CA LEU A 50 -6.35 1.59 -2.61
C LEU A 50 -7.32 0.39 -2.64
N TRP A 51 -7.86 -0.04 -1.50
CA TRP A 51 -8.76 -1.21 -1.42
C TRP A 51 -10.12 -0.99 -2.07
N LYS A 52 -10.49 0.27 -2.31
CA LYS A 52 -11.64 0.60 -3.12
C LYS A 52 -11.35 0.29 -4.59
N PHE A 53 -12.19 -0.54 -5.20
CA PHE A 53 -12.12 -0.80 -6.64
C PHE A 53 -12.67 0.37 -7.44
N GLU A 54 -11.95 0.76 -8.47
CA GLU A 54 -12.34 1.79 -9.44
C GLU A 54 -12.23 1.22 -10.86
N GLU A 55 -13.27 1.37 -11.65
CA GLU A 55 -13.30 0.89 -13.04
C GLU A 55 -12.43 1.76 -13.98
N GLY A 56 -12.23 3.03 -13.61
CA GLY A 56 -11.45 3.98 -14.39
C GLY A 56 -9.97 3.57 -14.54
N LYS A 57 -9.37 3.94 -15.66
CA LYS A 57 -7.95 3.73 -15.98
C LYS A 57 -7.30 5.07 -16.35
N GLY A 58 -5.99 5.19 -16.18
CA GLY A 58 -5.24 6.38 -16.56
C GLY A 58 -5.61 7.62 -15.74
N VAL A 59 -6.35 8.55 -16.31
CA VAL A 59 -6.80 9.77 -15.64
C VAL A 59 -8.31 9.79 -15.47
N ASP A 60 -8.77 10.41 -14.36
CA ASP A 60 -10.16 10.58 -14.05
C ASP A 60 -10.80 11.73 -14.86
N GLU A 61 -12.10 11.95 -14.71
CA GLU A 61 -12.87 13.04 -15.35
C GLU A 61 -12.39 14.44 -15.00
N HIS A 62 -11.47 14.56 -14.04
CA HIS A 62 -10.86 15.81 -13.61
C HIS A 62 -9.42 15.97 -14.11
N GLY A 63 -8.91 15.02 -14.92
CA GLY A 63 -7.55 15.01 -15.43
C GLY A 63 -6.49 14.60 -14.40
N GLU A 64 -6.89 14.03 -13.26
CA GLU A 64 -5.96 13.51 -12.26
C GLU A 64 -5.81 11.99 -12.40
N ILE A 65 -4.60 11.47 -12.10
CA ILE A 65 -4.33 10.03 -12.15
C ILE A 65 -5.34 9.30 -11.26
N VAL A 66 -5.98 8.26 -11.82
CA VAL A 66 -6.81 7.33 -11.06
C VAL A 66 -5.94 6.66 -10.01
N HIS A 67 -6.32 6.79 -8.75
CA HIS A 67 -5.49 6.28 -7.64
C HIS A 67 -5.53 4.77 -7.51
N GLY A 68 -6.65 4.14 -7.88
CA GLY A 68 -6.89 2.72 -7.71
C GLY A 68 -6.10 1.85 -8.69
N SER A 69 -5.39 0.85 -8.18
CA SER A 69 -4.69 -0.17 -8.97
C SER A 69 -5.21 -1.59 -8.71
N MET A 70 -6.39 -1.69 -8.09
CA MET A 70 -7.05 -2.98 -7.84
C MET A 70 -7.74 -3.51 -9.09
N TYR A 71 -7.85 -4.82 -9.20
CA TYR A 71 -8.55 -5.53 -10.27
C TYR A 71 -9.56 -6.53 -9.70
N ARG A 72 -10.46 -7.00 -10.56
CA ARG A 72 -11.43 -8.04 -10.24
C ARG A 72 -10.71 -9.34 -9.89
N ASP A 73 -11.33 -10.16 -9.08
CA ASP A 73 -10.79 -11.45 -8.62
C ASP A 73 -9.48 -11.33 -7.82
N LEU A 74 -9.13 -10.12 -7.34
CA LEU A 74 -7.96 -9.95 -6.49
C LEU A 74 -8.23 -10.49 -5.10
N TYR A 75 -7.45 -11.50 -4.72
CA TYR A 75 -7.34 -12.02 -3.36
C TYR A 75 -6.04 -11.50 -2.73
N ILE A 76 -6.02 -11.28 -1.42
CA ILE A 76 -4.79 -10.86 -0.76
C ILE A 76 -3.69 -11.91 -0.96
N ASN A 77 -2.47 -11.43 -1.08
CA ASN A 77 -1.30 -12.29 -1.33
C ASN A 77 -0.64 -12.82 -0.05
N GLY A 78 -0.87 -12.19 1.09
CA GLY A 78 -0.48 -12.66 2.40
C GLY A 78 -1.70 -13.02 3.25
N PRO A 79 -1.59 -13.85 4.29
CA PRO A 79 -2.73 -14.19 5.15
C PRO A 79 -3.26 -12.95 5.87
N LYS A 80 -4.59 -12.85 6.03
CA LYS A 80 -5.24 -11.73 6.71
C LYS A 80 -4.75 -11.54 8.15
N GLU A 81 -4.30 -12.59 8.77
CA GLU A 81 -3.79 -12.60 10.14
C GLU A 81 -2.55 -11.72 10.33
N VAL A 82 -1.75 -11.51 9.27
CA VAL A 82 -0.63 -10.54 9.31
C VAL A 82 -1.08 -9.10 9.08
N ASN A 83 -2.32 -8.91 8.65
CA ASN A 83 -2.96 -7.60 8.43
C ASN A 83 -4.10 -7.33 9.42
N GLU A 84 -4.16 -8.05 10.54
CA GLU A 84 -5.20 -7.89 11.54
C GLU A 84 -4.84 -6.76 12.51
N TYR A 85 -5.79 -5.87 12.79
CA TYR A 85 -5.63 -4.84 13.81
C TYR A 85 -5.76 -5.45 15.21
N VAL A 86 -4.89 -5.03 16.14
CA VAL A 86 -4.90 -5.54 17.52
C VAL A 86 -6.18 -5.14 18.26
N ASP A 87 -6.74 -3.97 17.94
CA ASP A 87 -7.95 -3.41 18.56
C ASP A 87 -9.24 -3.72 17.77
N TYR A 88 -9.14 -4.47 16.66
CA TYR A 88 -10.28 -4.86 15.84
C TYR A 88 -9.97 -6.11 15.02
N SER A 89 -10.46 -7.27 15.44
CA SER A 89 -10.21 -8.52 14.73
C SER A 89 -11.17 -8.72 13.54
N PHE A 90 -10.78 -9.58 12.59
CA PHE A 90 -11.69 -10.02 11.52
C PHE A 90 -12.89 -10.78 12.09
N GLU A 91 -12.68 -11.55 13.16
CA GLU A 91 -13.75 -12.29 13.83
C GLU A 91 -14.76 -11.33 14.49
N GLU A 92 -14.30 -10.26 15.12
CA GLU A 92 -15.17 -9.20 15.64
C GLU A 92 -15.99 -8.56 14.52
N HIS A 93 -15.36 -8.25 13.37
CA HIS A 93 -16.02 -7.60 12.25
C HIS A 93 -17.12 -8.45 11.62
N TYR A 94 -16.82 -9.73 11.38
CA TYR A 94 -17.75 -10.64 10.68
C TYR A 94 -18.64 -11.47 11.62
N GLY A 95 -18.42 -11.41 12.94
CA GLY A 95 -19.13 -12.23 13.93
C GLY A 95 -18.78 -13.72 13.86
N LYS A 96 -17.75 -14.09 13.09
CA LYS A 96 -17.29 -15.47 12.88
C LYS A 96 -15.87 -15.51 12.31
N VAL A 97 -15.24 -16.66 12.44
CA VAL A 97 -13.96 -16.96 11.79
C VAL A 97 -14.15 -17.10 10.29
N ILE A 98 -13.31 -16.45 9.48
CA ILE A 98 -13.29 -16.53 8.02
C ILE A 98 -11.95 -17.09 7.52
N GLY A 99 -11.82 -17.38 6.23
CA GLY A 99 -10.59 -17.88 5.61
C GLY A 99 -9.42 -16.89 5.69
N SER A 100 -8.17 -17.42 5.55
CA SER A 100 -6.95 -16.60 5.66
C SER A 100 -6.67 -15.69 4.46
N TYR A 101 -7.19 -16.01 3.29
CA TYR A 101 -6.94 -15.24 2.07
C TYR A 101 -8.22 -14.69 1.45
N PRO A 102 -8.80 -13.65 2.07
CA PRO A 102 -10.03 -13.06 1.56
C PRO A 102 -9.82 -12.27 0.27
N PRO A 103 -10.88 -12.14 -0.55
CA PRO A 103 -10.87 -11.24 -1.68
C PRO A 103 -10.91 -9.77 -1.23
N ARG A 104 -10.53 -8.89 -2.14
CA ARG A 104 -10.45 -7.44 -1.95
C ARG A 104 -11.67 -6.81 -1.24
N PRO A 105 -12.94 -7.14 -1.59
CA PRO A 105 -14.10 -6.51 -0.93
C PRO A 105 -14.18 -6.79 0.57
N VAL A 106 -13.69 -7.94 1.00
CA VAL A 106 -13.65 -8.33 2.42
C VAL A 106 -12.67 -7.43 3.19
N LEU A 107 -11.48 -7.14 2.62
CA LEU A 107 -10.54 -6.21 3.24
C LEU A 107 -11.10 -4.79 3.31
N LEU A 108 -11.75 -4.31 2.25
CA LEU A 108 -12.35 -2.98 2.24
C LEU A 108 -13.43 -2.85 3.33
N SER A 109 -14.31 -3.87 3.44
CA SER A 109 -15.33 -3.92 4.49
C SER A 109 -14.70 -3.88 5.89
N TYR A 110 -13.65 -4.64 6.12
CA TYR A 110 -12.92 -4.68 7.39
C TYR A 110 -12.29 -3.33 7.76
N ILE A 111 -11.63 -2.66 6.80
CA ILE A 111 -11.03 -1.34 7.00
C ILE A 111 -12.11 -0.31 7.37
N ARG A 112 -13.25 -0.33 6.65
CA ARG A 112 -14.40 0.54 6.93
C ARG A 112 -15.01 0.25 8.31
N GLY A 113 -15.18 -1.03 8.64
CA GLY A 113 -15.73 -1.46 9.92
C GLY A 113 -14.94 -0.94 11.12
N ARG A 114 -13.60 -0.92 11.04
CA ARG A 114 -12.78 -0.29 12.09
C ARG A 114 -13.04 1.22 12.19
N ALA A 115 -13.10 1.92 11.07
CA ALA A 115 -13.37 3.36 11.05
C ALA A 115 -14.77 3.67 11.62
N GLU A 116 -15.75 2.85 11.34
CA GLU A 116 -17.12 2.94 11.85
C GLU A 116 -17.21 2.62 13.35
N LYS A 117 -16.55 1.53 13.81
CA LYS A 117 -16.48 1.14 15.23
C LYS A 117 -16.04 2.30 16.11
N TYR A 118 -15.02 3.03 15.69
CA TYR A 118 -14.50 4.17 16.42
C TYR A 118 -15.12 5.50 16.01
N ASN A 119 -16.06 5.51 15.07
CA ASN A 119 -16.74 6.70 14.55
C ASN A 119 -15.74 7.79 14.08
N LEU A 120 -14.65 7.37 13.44
CA LEU A 120 -13.54 8.26 13.12
C LEU A 120 -13.94 9.41 12.20
N CYS A 121 -14.78 9.15 11.17
CA CYS A 121 -15.18 10.19 10.21
C CYS A 121 -16.07 11.27 10.83
N ALA A 122 -16.82 10.97 11.91
CA ALA A 122 -17.64 11.95 12.59
C ALA A 122 -16.87 12.69 13.72
N LYS A 123 -15.91 12.01 14.37
CA LYS A 123 -15.07 12.61 15.40
C LYS A 123 -14.05 13.61 14.83
N PHE A 124 -13.58 13.34 13.61
CA PHE A 124 -12.59 14.15 12.92
C PHE A 124 -13.20 14.81 11.68
N SER A 125 -12.64 15.93 11.25
CA SER A 125 -13.09 16.63 10.03
C SER A 125 -12.55 15.90 8.80
N VAL A 126 -13.19 14.78 8.41
CA VAL A 126 -12.85 14.06 7.18
C VAL A 126 -13.63 14.69 6.01
N ARG A 127 -12.92 15.29 5.07
CA ARG A 127 -13.47 15.95 3.89
C ARG A 127 -13.29 15.07 2.68
N PHE A 128 -14.34 14.42 2.25
CA PHE A 128 -14.38 13.60 1.04
C PHE A 128 -14.46 14.46 -0.22
N ASN A 129 -14.13 13.86 -1.37
CA ASN A 129 -14.08 14.53 -2.67
C ASN A 129 -13.19 15.79 -2.65
N SER A 130 -12.16 15.77 -1.81
CA SER A 130 -11.28 16.90 -1.51
C SER A 130 -9.85 16.57 -1.90
N SER A 131 -9.48 16.93 -3.13
CA SER A 131 -8.13 16.67 -3.67
C SER A 131 -7.17 17.78 -3.26
N VAL A 132 -6.11 17.43 -2.53
CA VAL A 132 -5.04 18.39 -2.21
C VAL A 132 -4.18 18.59 -3.45
N SER A 133 -4.14 19.82 -3.95
CA SER A 133 -3.41 20.18 -5.18
C SER A 133 -2.08 20.88 -4.92
N LYS A 134 -1.91 21.47 -3.73
CA LYS A 134 -0.68 22.18 -3.37
C LYS A 134 -0.51 22.23 -1.85
N ILE A 135 0.73 22.01 -1.39
CA ILE A 135 1.17 22.27 -0.03
C ILE A 135 2.48 23.07 -0.12
N SER A 136 2.52 24.21 0.56
CA SER A 136 3.72 25.05 0.66
C SER A 136 3.92 25.50 2.10
N TYR A 137 5.16 25.75 2.50
CA TYR A 137 5.51 26.26 3.82
C TYR A 137 5.90 27.73 3.76
N SER A 138 5.56 28.50 4.79
CA SER A 138 5.96 29.89 4.96
C SER A 138 6.80 30.03 6.25
N GLU A 139 8.05 30.45 6.12
CA GLU A 139 8.92 30.73 7.26
C GLU A 139 8.38 31.88 8.12
N ASP A 140 7.78 32.90 7.50
CA ASP A 140 7.26 34.09 8.19
C ASP A 140 6.13 33.74 9.18
N THR A 141 5.27 32.82 8.80
CA THR A 141 4.14 32.38 9.65
C THR A 141 4.41 31.07 10.37
N ALA A 142 5.46 30.35 10.01
CA ALA A 142 5.79 28.99 10.45
C ALA A 142 4.63 28.00 10.23
N LYS A 143 3.83 28.21 9.15
CA LYS A 143 2.65 27.41 8.79
C LYS A 143 2.77 26.83 7.39
N PHE A 144 2.06 25.69 7.21
CA PHE A 144 1.80 25.13 5.90
C PHE A 144 0.48 25.66 5.38
N THR A 145 0.47 26.11 4.13
CA THR A 145 -0.76 26.42 3.40
C THR A 145 -1.12 25.23 2.51
N VAL A 146 -2.27 24.61 2.78
CA VAL A 146 -2.83 23.46 2.04
C VAL A 146 -3.92 23.97 1.10
N THR A 147 -3.73 23.83 -0.21
CA THR A 147 -4.71 24.20 -1.24
C THR A 147 -5.47 22.95 -1.69
N VAL A 148 -6.79 23.04 -1.64
CA VAL A 148 -7.72 21.95 -1.87
C VAL A 148 -8.66 22.27 -3.03
N LYS A 149 -8.86 21.28 -3.90
CA LYS A 149 -9.93 21.27 -4.90
C LYS A 149 -11.11 20.47 -4.34
N ASP A 150 -12.16 21.15 -3.92
CA ASP A 150 -13.39 20.54 -3.41
C ASP A 150 -14.31 20.21 -4.59
N ARG A 151 -14.54 18.92 -4.79
CA ARG A 151 -15.37 18.34 -5.84
C ARG A 151 -16.76 17.91 -5.35
N SER A 152 -17.06 18.11 -4.07
CA SER A 152 -18.33 17.68 -3.46
C SER A 152 -19.55 18.30 -4.13
N THR A 153 -19.39 19.50 -4.70
CA THR A 153 -20.43 20.24 -5.43
C THR A 153 -20.25 20.27 -6.94
N ALA A 154 -19.13 19.74 -7.46
CA ALA A 154 -18.86 19.68 -8.89
C ALA A 154 -19.79 18.65 -9.55
N ARG A 155 -20.76 19.13 -10.35
CA ARG A 155 -21.67 18.32 -11.17
C ARG A 155 -21.69 18.89 -12.58
N ASN A 156 -21.69 18.01 -13.58
CA ASN A 156 -21.98 18.35 -14.98
C ASN A 156 -21.22 19.57 -15.54
N GLY A 157 -19.88 19.59 -15.38
CA GLY A 157 -19.03 20.61 -15.98
C GLY A 157 -18.86 21.90 -15.14
N THR A 158 -19.31 21.92 -13.88
CA THR A 158 -18.93 23.00 -12.96
C THR A 158 -17.52 22.76 -12.42
N GLU A 159 -16.71 23.83 -12.38
CA GLU A 159 -15.36 23.74 -11.81
C GLU A 159 -15.40 23.43 -10.31
N ALA A 160 -14.41 22.67 -9.84
CA ALA A 160 -14.22 22.41 -8.42
C ALA A 160 -13.91 23.72 -7.68
N LYS A 161 -14.48 23.90 -6.49
CA LYS A 161 -14.14 25.05 -5.63
C LYS A 161 -12.73 24.88 -5.10
N VAL A 162 -11.88 25.87 -5.33
CA VAL A 162 -10.51 25.88 -4.79
C VAL A 162 -10.45 26.80 -3.57
N TYR A 163 -9.87 26.29 -2.47
CA TYR A 163 -9.63 27.07 -1.26
C TYR A 163 -8.32 26.64 -0.60
N SER A 164 -7.83 27.45 0.36
CA SER A 164 -6.63 27.15 1.11
C SER A 164 -6.85 27.33 2.61
N GLU A 165 -6.17 26.53 3.41
CA GLU A 165 -6.17 26.61 4.86
C GLU A 165 -4.75 26.41 5.41
N ASP A 166 -4.47 26.99 6.60
CA ASP A 166 -3.17 26.92 7.23
C ASP A 166 -3.12 25.88 8.35
N PHE A 167 -1.98 25.17 8.45
CA PHE A 167 -1.74 24.08 9.39
C PHE A 167 -0.34 24.17 10.01
N ASP A 168 -0.20 23.61 11.22
CA ASP A 168 1.08 23.51 11.93
C ASP A 168 1.89 22.28 11.51
N HIS A 169 1.20 21.21 11.12
CA HIS A 169 1.80 19.94 10.70
C HIS A 169 1.06 19.37 9.49
N VAL A 170 1.79 18.63 8.68
CA VAL A 170 1.26 17.89 7.53
C VAL A 170 1.63 16.42 7.64
N VAL A 171 0.65 15.54 7.47
CA VAL A 171 0.86 14.09 7.42
C VAL A 171 0.38 13.56 6.06
N VAL A 172 1.32 13.09 5.25
CA VAL A 172 1.08 12.50 3.93
C VAL A 172 0.79 11.00 4.10
N ALA A 173 -0.44 10.59 3.83
CA ALA A 173 -0.96 9.23 3.97
C ALA A 173 -1.61 8.72 2.68
N VAL A 174 -1.12 9.19 1.52
CA VAL A 174 -1.71 8.93 0.21
C VAL A 174 -1.31 7.58 -0.40
N GLY A 175 -0.45 6.81 0.27
CA GLY A 175 0.13 5.59 -0.30
C GLY A 175 1.16 5.88 -1.39
N HIS A 176 1.72 4.82 -1.99
CA HIS A 176 2.75 4.93 -3.02
C HIS A 176 2.56 3.94 -4.20
N PHE A 177 1.37 3.37 -4.35
CA PHE A 177 1.03 2.45 -5.45
C PHE A 177 0.07 3.08 -6.47
N SER A 178 0.26 4.36 -6.79
CA SER A 178 -0.58 5.10 -7.74
C SER A 178 0.15 5.59 -8.99
N THR A 179 1.43 5.97 -8.89
CA THR A 179 2.20 6.45 -10.03
C THR A 179 3.00 5.31 -10.66
N PRO A 180 2.63 4.81 -11.87
CA PRO A 180 3.29 3.68 -12.51
C PRO A 180 4.76 3.95 -12.85
N ASN A 181 5.64 2.99 -12.60
CA ASN A 181 7.00 3.01 -13.13
C ASN A 181 7.01 2.33 -14.51
N VAL A 182 7.07 3.12 -15.56
CA VAL A 182 7.01 2.63 -16.97
C VAL A 182 8.39 2.68 -17.62
N PRO A 183 9.16 1.58 -17.62
CA PRO A 183 10.44 1.52 -18.30
C PRO A 183 10.28 1.50 -19.81
N GLN A 184 11.31 1.96 -20.50
CA GLN A 184 11.38 1.94 -21.94
C GLN A 184 12.11 0.68 -22.42
N PHE A 185 11.56 0.01 -23.45
CA PHE A 185 12.21 -1.11 -24.12
C PHE A 185 12.27 -0.82 -25.63
N PRO A 186 13.42 -1.06 -26.30
CA PRO A 186 13.53 -0.87 -27.73
C PRO A 186 12.45 -1.63 -28.53
N GLY A 187 11.76 -0.96 -29.41
CA GLY A 187 10.71 -1.54 -30.26
C GLY A 187 9.35 -1.74 -29.59
N LEU A 188 9.19 -1.41 -28.28
CA LEU A 188 7.92 -1.56 -27.59
C LEU A 188 6.80 -0.69 -28.22
N GLU A 189 7.17 0.45 -28.77
CA GLU A 189 6.28 1.37 -29.48
C GLU A 189 5.69 0.78 -30.78
N ALA A 190 6.37 -0.23 -31.35
CA ALA A 190 5.91 -0.95 -32.53
C ALA A 190 5.06 -2.19 -32.22
N PHE A 191 4.88 -2.52 -30.95
CA PHE A 191 4.09 -3.68 -30.54
C PHE A 191 2.63 -3.53 -30.95
N LYS A 192 2.07 -4.56 -31.59
CA LYS A 192 0.73 -4.53 -32.18
C LYS A 192 -0.37 -5.04 -31.25
N GLY A 193 0.02 -5.69 -30.14
CA GLY A 193 -0.88 -6.16 -29.11
C GLY A 193 -1.16 -5.10 -28.05
N SER A 194 -1.74 -5.52 -26.94
CA SER A 194 -2.01 -4.64 -25.80
C SER A 194 -0.77 -4.46 -24.93
N VAL A 195 -0.41 -3.21 -24.62
CA VAL A 195 0.62 -2.88 -23.62
C VAL A 195 -0.02 -2.04 -22.52
N LEU A 196 0.06 -2.50 -21.27
CA LEU A 196 -0.46 -1.76 -20.13
C LEU A 196 0.42 -1.98 -18.89
N HIS A 197 0.40 -1.02 -17.99
CA HIS A 197 0.97 -1.22 -16.66
C HIS A 197 -0.03 -1.98 -15.77
N ALA A 198 0.46 -2.77 -14.82
CA ALA A 198 -0.38 -3.49 -13.86
C ALA A 198 -1.36 -2.58 -13.09
N HIS A 199 -1.03 -1.29 -12.94
CA HIS A 199 -1.91 -0.27 -12.39
C HIS A 199 -3.25 -0.18 -13.15
N ASP A 200 -3.25 -0.35 -14.47
CA ASP A 200 -4.43 -0.20 -15.31
C ASP A 200 -5.14 -1.53 -15.63
N VAL A 201 -4.67 -2.63 -15.08
CA VAL A 201 -5.40 -3.90 -15.12
C VAL A 201 -6.67 -3.77 -14.28
N ARG A 202 -7.83 -4.17 -14.84
CA ARG A 202 -9.12 -4.20 -14.13
C ARG A 202 -9.78 -5.57 -14.14
N ASP A 203 -9.63 -6.29 -15.25
CA ASP A 203 -10.20 -7.63 -15.46
C ASP A 203 -9.23 -8.49 -16.25
N LEU A 204 -8.72 -9.54 -15.63
CA LEU A 204 -7.75 -10.43 -16.27
C LEU A 204 -8.40 -11.46 -17.22
N SER A 205 -9.73 -11.56 -17.23
CA SER A 205 -10.46 -12.36 -18.21
C SER A 205 -10.30 -11.85 -19.67
N GLU A 206 -9.90 -10.56 -19.82
CA GLU A 206 -9.56 -9.97 -21.12
C GLU A 206 -8.42 -10.71 -21.84
N PHE A 207 -7.56 -11.41 -21.09
CA PHE A 207 -6.39 -12.13 -21.63
C PHE A 207 -6.66 -13.63 -21.91
N ARG A 208 -7.90 -14.07 -21.84
CA ARG A 208 -8.26 -15.46 -22.15
C ARG A 208 -7.83 -15.86 -23.56
N GLY A 209 -7.13 -16.99 -23.66
CA GLY A 209 -6.61 -17.54 -24.92
C GLY A 209 -5.40 -16.81 -25.49
N MET A 210 -4.87 -15.79 -24.81
CA MET A 210 -3.70 -15.01 -25.23
C MET A 210 -2.39 -15.56 -24.67
N ASP A 211 -1.31 -15.33 -25.40
CA ASP A 211 0.07 -15.43 -24.92
C ASP A 211 0.46 -14.12 -24.23
N VAL A 212 0.59 -14.13 -22.90
CA VAL A 212 0.80 -12.93 -22.08
C VAL A 212 2.25 -12.85 -21.61
N LEU A 213 2.87 -11.67 -21.75
CA LEU A 213 4.18 -11.35 -21.21
C LEU A 213 4.03 -10.43 -19.99
N LEU A 214 4.59 -10.85 -18.85
CA LEU A 214 4.69 -10.04 -17.63
C LEU A 214 6.12 -9.53 -17.47
N VAL A 215 6.29 -8.22 -17.40
CA VAL A 215 7.61 -7.61 -17.20
C VAL A 215 7.81 -7.27 -15.73
N GLY A 216 8.60 -8.08 -15.02
CA GLY A 216 8.83 -8.01 -13.58
C GLY A 216 8.48 -9.34 -12.90
N SER A 217 9.12 -9.61 -11.74
CA SER A 217 8.99 -10.87 -10.98
C SER A 217 8.63 -10.63 -9.51
N GLY A 218 7.99 -9.50 -9.19
CA GLY A 218 7.48 -9.23 -7.83
C GLY A 218 6.06 -9.78 -7.62
N TYR A 219 5.49 -9.55 -6.44
CA TYR A 219 4.17 -10.04 -6.03
C TYR A 219 3.04 -9.76 -7.04
N THR A 220 3.09 -8.62 -7.74
CA THR A 220 2.11 -8.30 -8.78
C THR A 220 2.20 -9.26 -9.96
N ALA A 221 3.43 -9.59 -10.41
CA ALA A 221 3.63 -10.53 -11.50
C ALA A 221 3.22 -11.95 -11.10
N GLU A 222 3.55 -12.38 -9.90
CA GLU A 222 3.13 -13.67 -9.34
C GLU A 222 1.61 -13.81 -9.34
N ASP A 223 0.91 -12.81 -8.81
CA ASP A 223 -0.56 -12.86 -8.72
C ASP A 223 -1.23 -12.80 -10.10
N ILE A 224 -0.80 -11.86 -10.95
CA ILE A 224 -1.33 -11.74 -12.31
C ILE A 224 -1.07 -13.01 -13.13
N ALA A 225 0.10 -13.66 -12.96
CA ALA A 225 0.38 -14.93 -13.65
C ALA A 225 -0.59 -16.04 -13.22
N CYS A 226 -0.81 -16.20 -11.91
CA CYS A 226 -1.78 -17.16 -11.38
C CYS A 226 -3.20 -16.86 -11.88
N GLN A 227 -3.61 -15.59 -11.87
CA GLN A 227 -4.93 -15.18 -12.32
C GLN A 227 -5.11 -15.36 -13.84
N CYS A 228 -4.13 -14.98 -14.66
CA CYS A 228 -4.17 -15.22 -16.10
C CYS A 228 -4.33 -16.71 -16.42
N PHE A 229 -3.56 -17.57 -15.73
CA PHE A 229 -3.70 -19.02 -15.88
C PHE A 229 -5.09 -19.50 -15.47
N LYS A 230 -5.56 -19.09 -14.30
CA LYS A 230 -6.89 -19.43 -13.74
C LYS A 230 -8.02 -19.03 -14.70
N LEU A 231 -7.90 -17.87 -15.35
CA LEU A 231 -8.90 -17.33 -16.26
C LEU A 231 -8.73 -17.79 -17.71
N GLY A 232 -7.73 -18.63 -18.00
CA GLY A 232 -7.60 -19.35 -19.25
C GLY A 232 -6.75 -18.64 -20.30
N ALA A 233 -5.72 -17.88 -19.93
CA ALA A 233 -4.67 -17.46 -20.85
C ALA A 233 -3.99 -18.69 -21.49
N ALA A 234 -3.59 -18.59 -22.75
CA ALA A 234 -2.93 -19.69 -23.45
C ALA A 234 -1.55 -19.99 -22.86
N SER A 235 -0.79 -18.95 -22.56
CA SER A 235 0.47 -19.06 -21.80
C SER A 235 0.81 -17.75 -21.10
N VAL A 236 1.67 -17.82 -20.08
CA VAL A 236 2.24 -16.66 -19.40
C VAL A 236 3.76 -16.76 -19.37
N THR A 237 4.43 -15.69 -19.77
CA THR A 237 5.89 -15.56 -19.63
C THR A 237 6.21 -14.45 -18.64
N ILE A 238 6.90 -14.77 -17.56
CA ILE A 238 7.33 -13.80 -16.55
C ILE A 238 8.79 -13.45 -16.82
N THR A 239 9.12 -12.15 -16.92
CA THR A 239 10.51 -11.75 -17.06
C THR A 239 11.08 -11.16 -15.79
N PHE A 240 12.33 -11.46 -15.48
CA PHE A 240 13.00 -10.96 -14.30
C PHE A 240 14.28 -10.21 -14.61
N ARG A 241 14.54 -9.13 -13.84
CA ARG A 241 15.77 -8.32 -14.00
C ARG A 241 16.99 -8.96 -13.34
N SER A 242 16.82 -9.44 -12.12
CA SER A 242 17.91 -10.00 -11.30
C SER A 242 17.63 -11.44 -10.91
N ASN A 243 16.46 -11.71 -10.36
CA ASN A 243 16.08 -13.04 -9.86
C ASN A 243 14.67 -13.41 -10.36
N PRO A 244 14.42 -14.71 -10.65
CA PRO A 244 13.07 -15.21 -10.86
C PRO A 244 12.21 -15.03 -9.59
N THR A 245 10.93 -15.37 -9.64
CA THR A 245 10.01 -15.27 -8.49
C THR A 245 10.45 -16.11 -7.30
N GLY A 246 11.18 -17.21 -7.54
CA GLY A 246 11.57 -18.17 -6.50
C GLY A 246 10.44 -19.13 -6.11
N CYS A 247 9.33 -19.11 -6.84
CA CYS A 247 8.19 -19.99 -6.60
C CYS A 247 8.31 -21.30 -7.36
N CYS A 248 7.80 -22.36 -6.76
CA CYS A 248 7.72 -23.69 -7.37
C CYS A 248 6.30 -24.02 -7.83
N ASN A 249 6.18 -25.11 -8.59
CA ASN A 249 4.90 -25.66 -9.08
C ASN A 249 4.15 -24.74 -10.05
N TRP A 250 4.90 -23.93 -10.81
CA TRP A 250 4.29 -23.23 -11.94
C TRP A 250 3.76 -24.26 -12.96
N PRO A 251 2.54 -24.10 -13.48
CA PRO A 251 2.03 -24.89 -14.60
C PRO A 251 2.95 -24.82 -15.81
N GLU A 252 2.93 -25.83 -16.67
CA GLU A 252 3.79 -25.90 -17.86
C GLU A 252 3.63 -24.70 -18.80
N SER A 253 2.44 -24.10 -18.84
CA SER A 253 2.12 -22.92 -19.64
C SER A 253 2.68 -21.60 -19.04
N ILE A 254 3.24 -21.61 -17.81
CA ILE A 254 3.89 -20.46 -17.19
C ILE A 254 5.42 -20.68 -17.22
N LYS A 255 6.16 -19.72 -17.78
CA LYS A 255 7.62 -19.76 -17.88
C LYS A 255 8.24 -18.50 -17.31
N GLU A 256 9.41 -18.64 -16.69
CA GLU A 256 10.24 -17.53 -16.25
C GLU A 256 11.48 -17.41 -17.12
N VAL A 257 11.75 -16.21 -17.64
CA VAL A 257 12.90 -15.93 -18.52
C VAL A 257 13.58 -14.62 -18.07
N PRO A 258 14.86 -14.42 -18.41
CA PRO A 258 15.53 -13.13 -18.17
C PRO A 258 14.80 -11.95 -18.83
N LEU A 259 15.14 -10.73 -18.40
CA LEU A 259 14.45 -9.50 -18.78
C LEU A 259 14.27 -9.36 -20.30
N LEU A 260 13.12 -8.81 -20.69
CA LEU A 260 12.84 -8.32 -22.03
C LEU A 260 13.95 -7.37 -22.48
N GLU A 261 14.55 -7.66 -23.64
CA GLU A 261 15.60 -6.85 -24.26
C GLU A 261 15.03 -5.89 -25.29
N ARG A 262 14.19 -6.40 -26.19
CA ARG A 262 13.55 -5.63 -27.26
C ARG A 262 12.31 -6.33 -27.81
N VAL A 263 11.47 -5.57 -28.49
CA VAL A 263 10.39 -6.07 -29.34
C VAL A 263 10.86 -5.94 -30.80
N ASP A 264 10.58 -6.96 -31.60
CA ASP A 264 10.99 -6.98 -33.01
C ASP A 264 10.11 -6.05 -33.88
N SER A 265 10.61 -5.64 -35.01
CA SER A 265 9.92 -4.77 -35.98
C SER A 265 8.62 -5.38 -36.54
N ASN A 266 8.43 -6.69 -36.42
CA ASN A 266 7.15 -7.34 -36.74
C ASN A 266 6.03 -6.95 -35.76
N GLY A 267 6.39 -6.36 -34.61
CA GLY A 267 5.46 -5.89 -33.56
C GLY A 267 4.81 -7.00 -32.73
N ARG A 268 5.42 -8.19 -32.68
CA ARG A 268 4.86 -9.33 -31.92
C ARG A 268 5.94 -10.13 -31.19
N THR A 269 7.12 -10.32 -31.79
CA THR A 269 8.19 -11.13 -31.22
C THR A 269 8.96 -10.36 -30.17
N CYS A 270 8.98 -10.85 -28.96
CA CYS A 270 9.76 -10.34 -27.82
C CYS A 270 11.06 -11.15 -27.72
N HIS A 271 12.20 -10.46 -27.58
CA HIS A 271 13.53 -11.06 -27.40
C HIS A 271 13.97 -10.82 -25.93
N PHE A 272 14.59 -11.84 -25.36
CA PHE A 272 15.02 -11.82 -23.95
C PHE A 272 16.55 -11.84 -23.85
N LYS A 273 17.08 -11.43 -22.71
CA LYS A 273 18.53 -11.31 -22.47
C LYS A 273 19.32 -12.62 -22.53
N ASP A 274 18.66 -13.77 -22.48
CA ASP A 274 19.29 -15.09 -22.70
C ASP A 274 19.36 -15.51 -24.17
N GLY A 275 18.92 -14.64 -25.08
CA GLY A 275 18.87 -14.91 -26.53
C GLY A 275 17.60 -15.65 -26.96
N SER A 276 16.74 -16.06 -26.05
CA SER A 276 15.45 -16.66 -26.43
C SER A 276 14.48 -15.62 -26.95
N SER A 277 13.41 -16.07 -27.60
CA SER A 277 12.35 -15.19 -28.10
C SER A 277 10.99 -15.89 -28.05
N LYS A 278 9.93 -15.08 -28.01
CA LYS A 278 8.54 -15.55 -28.01
C LYS A 278 7.63 -14.52 -28.67
N ASP A 279 6.66 -15.00 -29.41
CA ASP A 279 5.53 -14.20 -29.85
C ASP A 279 4.52 -14.08 -28.70
N VAL A 280 4.03 -12.87 -28.49
CA VAL A 280 3.04 -12.59 -27.45
C VAL A 280 1.92 -11.70 -27.98
N ASP A 281 0.74 -11.77 -27.34
CA ASP A 281 -0.45 -11.00 -27.71
C ASP A 281 -0.64 -9.79 -26.80
N ALA A 282 -0.13 -9.86 -25.55
CA ALA A 282 -0.24 -8.78 -24.57
C ALA A 282 1.02 -8.68 -23.71
N ILE A 283 1.37 -7.47 -23.32
CA ILE A 283 2.46 -7.15 -22.39
C ILE A 283 1.91 -6.39 -21.19
N ILE A 284 2.11 -6.92 -19.98
CA ILE A 284 1.73 -6.26 -18.74
C ILE A 284 3.00 -5.88 -17.98
N LEU A 285 3.19 -4.59 -17.75
CA LEU A 285 4.32 -4.06 -17.01
C LEU A 285 4.05 -4.19 -15.51
N CYS A 286 4.60 -5.20 -14.86
CA CYS A 286 4.60 -5.42 -13.41
C CYS A 286 5.85 -4.78 -12.78
N THR A 287 6.16 -3.56 -13.19
CA THR A 287 7.44 -2.88 -12.95
C THR A 287 7.44 -1.98 -11.73
N GLY A 288 6.35 -2.04 -10.93
CA GLY A 288 6.22 -1.31 -9.67
C GLY A 288 5.84 0.16 -9.86
N TYR A 289 6.02 0.94 -8.81
CA TYR A 289 5.51 2.30 -8.68
C TYR A 289 6.59 3.26 -8.24
N LEU A 290 6.37 4.54 -8.52
CA LEU A 290 7.21 5.64 -8.09
C LEU A 290 6.59 6.31 -6.86
N HIS A 291 7.43 6.74 -5.93
CA HIS A 291 7.03 7.67 -4.88
C HIS A 291 6.94 9.06 -5.52
N ASP A 292 5.72 9.56 -5.69
CA ASP A 292 5.45 10.81 -6.36
C ASP A 292 4.41 11.64 -5.57
N PHE A 293 4.80 12.84 -5.19
CA PHE A 293 4.00 13.75 -4.37
C PHE A 293 3.97 15.13 -5.01
N PRO A 294 3.33 15.30 -6.18
CA PRO A 294 3.40 16.55 -6.96
C PRO A 294 2.77 17.74 -6.27
N PHE A 295 1.92 17.50 -5.28
CA PHE A 295 1.31 18.55 -4.46
C PHE A 295 2.26 19.16 -3.42
N MET A 296 3.40 18.55 -3.12
CA MET A 296 4.41 19.09 -2.21
C MET A 296 5.31 20.05 -2.98
N VAL A 297 5.25 21.33 -2.64
CA VAL A 297 5.99 22.41 -3.31
C VAL A 297 7.22 22.77 -2.48
N GLY A 298 8.38 22.68 -3.14
CA GLY A 298 9.69 22.82 -2.50
C GLY A 298 10.36 21.47 -2.30
N ASP A 299 11.65 21.39 -2.61
CA ASP A 299 12.41 20.14 -2.49
C ASP A 299 12.58 19.72 -1.03
N GLU A 300 12.55 20.68 -0.11
CA GLU A 300 12.63 20.49 1.34
C GLU A 300 11.39 19.77 1.93
N LEU A 301 10.24 19.84 1.23
CA LEU A 301 8.99 19.19 1.66
C LEU A 301 8.74 17.84 0.96
N ARG A 302 9.45 17.58 -0.14
CA ARG A 302 9.20 16.44 -1.00
C ARG A 302 10.07 15.24 -0.63
N LEU A 303 9.42 14.13 -0.31
CA LEU A 303 10.12 12.86 -0.15
C LEU A 303 10.57 12.35 -1.52
N VAL A 304 11.87 12.09 -1.65
CA VAL A 304 12.46 11.38 -2.80
C VAL A 304 12.89 10.00 -2.31
N ALA A 305 12.05 9.01 -2.50
CA ALA A 305 12.29 7.64 -2.07
C ALA A 305 11.98 6.64 -3.18
N GLY A 306 12.61 5.49 -3.12
CA GLY A 306 12.23 4.31 -3.92
C GLY A 306 11.43 3.32 -3.08
N ASN A 307 10.86 2.29 -3.72
CA ASN A 307 10.17 1.21 -3.02
C ASN A 307 11.21 0.34 -2.28
N ARG A 308 11.40 0.61 -1.00
CA ARG A 308 12.37 0.00 -0.08
C ARG A 308 11.74 -0.27 1.27
N MET A 309 12.33 -1.18 2.03
CA MET A 309 11.92 -1.41 3.42
C MET A 309 12.29 -0.22 4.32
N TRP A 310 13.37 0.51 3.99
CA TRP A 310 13.74 1.76 4.63
C TRP A 310 13.77 2.91 3.61
N PRO A 311 12.74 3.77 3.55
CA PRO A 311 12.76 4.96 2.70
C PRO A 311 13.82 5.95 3.19
N LEU A 312 14.69 6.40 2.28
CA LEU A 312 15.68 7.44 2.58
C LEU A 312 14.98 8.78 2.80
N GLY A 313 15.57 9.63 3.65
CA GLY A 313 15.05 10.96 3.97
C GLY A 313 13.97 10.98 5.04
N LEU A 314 13.68 9.82 5.67
CA LEU A 314 12.71 9.70 6.76
C LEU A 314 13.36 9.18 8.04
N TYR A 315 13.51 10.06 9.03
CA TYR A 315 13.88 9.65 10.39
C TYR A 315 12.76 8.77 10.98
N GLN A 316 13.14 7.68 11.65
CA GLN A 316 12.21 6.65 12.11
C GLN A 316 11.24 6.16 11.01
N GLY A 317 11.65 6.29 9.73
CA GLY A 317 10.86 5.89 8.59
C GLY A 317 9.56 6.69 8.35
N VAL A 318 9.33 7.78 9.08
CA VAL A 318 8.10 8.58 9.03
C VAL A 318 8.29 10.09 9.08
N VAL A 319 9.32 10.62 9.74
CA VAL A 319 9.55 12.07 9.90
C VAL A 319 10.47 12.55 8.79
N LEU A 320 10.05 13.53 8.01
CA LEU A 320 10.89 14.10 6.95
C LEU A 320 12.10 14.81 7.55
N GLU A 321 13.32 14.35 7.22
CA GLU A 321 14.58 14.84 7.82
C GLU A 321 14.85 16.31 7.51
N THR A 322 14.43 16.78 6.33
CA THR A 322 14.56 18.17 5.89
C THR A 322 13.54 19.10 6.51
N HIS A 323 12.39 18.58 6.97
CA HIS A 323 11.33 19.37 7.58
C HIS A 323 10.53 18.58 8.63
N PRO A 324 10.93 18.59 9.93
CA PRO A 324 10.37 17.71 10.97
C PRO A 324 8.91 17.96 11.38
N LYS A 325 8.20 18.87 10.71
CA LYS A 325 6.74 19.05 10.83
C LYS A 325 5.95 18.37 9.71
N VAL A 326 6.66 17.69 8.78
CA VAL A 326 6.10 16.90 7.70
C VAL A 326 6.35 15.42 7.98
N PHE A 327 5.31 14.61 7.86
CA PHE A 327 5.35 13.18 8.09
C PHE A 327 4.82 12.42 6.88
N TYR A 328 5.40 11.25 6.61
CA TYR A 328 4.96 10.35 5.55
C TYR A 328 4.66 8.98 6.15
N LEU A 329 3.43 8.50 6.02
CA LEU A 329 2.99 7.21 6.55
C LEU A 329 2.88 6.16 5.45
N GLY A 330 3.33 4.94 5.74
CA GLY A 330 3.17 3.79 4.86
C GLY A 330 4.05 3.81 3.61
N MET A 331 5.22 4.44 3.66
CA MET A 331 6.12 4.59 2.50
C MET A 331 7.07 3.42 2.30
N GLN A 332 7.10 2.45 3.19
CA GLN A 332 7.93 1.26 3.13
C GLN A 332 7.40 0.25 2.10
N ALA A 333 8.30 -0.49 1.46
CA ALA A 333 7.96 -1.80 0.91
C ALA A 333 7.64 -2.71 2.09
N GLN A 334 6.38 -3.14 2.24
CA GLN A 334 5.88 -3.62 3.53
C GLN A 334 5.29 -5.03 3.45
N PHE A 335 5.58 -5.78 4.51
CA PHE A 335 4.92 -7.03 4.84
C PHE A 335 3.84 -6.81 5.94
N TYR A 336 4.17 -6.07 6.99
CA TYR A 336 3.28 -5.78 8.14
C TYR A 336 2.34 -4.60 7.89
N SER A 337 1.54 -4.58 6.83
CA SER A 337 0.83 -3.37 6.40
C SER A 337 0.09 -2.64 7.53
N PHE A 338 -0.99 -3.21 8.07
CA PHE A 338 -1.82 -2.49 9.05
C PHE A 338 -1.15 -2.33 10.42
N THR A 339 -0.41 -3.34 10.86
CA THR A 339 0.38 -3.29 12.09
C THR A 339 1.43 -2.17 12.01
N MET A 340 2.12 -2.04 10.89
CA MET A 340 3.10 -0.98 10.67
C MET A 340 2.43 0.40 10.63
N PHE A 341 1.26 0.53 9.99
CA PHE A 341 0.54 1.80 9.94
C PHE A 341 0.12 2.26 11.34
N ASP A 342 -0.35 1.35 12.18
CA ASP A 342 -0.68 1.69 13.57
C ASP A 342 0.58 2.11 14.35
N ALA A 343 1.66 1.34 14.30
CA ALA A 343 2.91 1.70 14.97
C ALA A 343 3.42 3.09 14.54
N GLN A 344 3.43 3.37 13.23
CA GLN A 344 3.80 4.67 12.67
C GLN A 344 2.87 5.79 13.12
N ALA A 345 1.57 5.54 13.11
CA ALA A 345 0.55 6.51 13.48
C ALA A 345 0.66 6.93 14.96
N TRP A 346 0.86 5.98 15.87
CA TRP A 346 1.08 6.28 17.29
C TRP A 346 2.36 7.06 17.51
N TYR A 347 3.44 6.71 16.81
CA TYR A 347 4.70 7.44 16.88
C TYR A 347 4.54 8.89 16.40
N VAL A 348 3.95 9.10 15.23
CA VAL A 348 3.70 10.44 14.65
C VAL A 348 2.77 11.27 15.54
N ARG A 349 1.69 10.68 16.07
CA ARG A 349 0.81 11.32 17.06
C ARG A 349 1.62 11.87 18.23
N ASP A 350 2.48 11.04 18.83
CA ASP A 350 3.22 11.41 20.02
C ASP A 350 4.30 12.48 19.76
N VAL A 351 4.89 12.49 18.56
CA VAL A 351 5.74 13.60 18.11
C VAL A 351 4.93 14.89 17.98
N ILE A 352 3.78 14.88 17.31
CA ILE A 352 2.93 16.07 17.10
C ILE A 352 2.41 16.62 18.44
N MET A 353 2.07 15.74 19.38
CA MET A 353 1.60 16.11 20.72
C MET A 353 2.74 16.53 21.66
N GLY A 354 4.00 16.45 21.24
CA GLY A 354 5.16 16.79 22.05
C GLY A 354 5.48 15.78 23.15
N ARG A 355 4.96 14.56 23.07
CA ARG A 355 5.25 13.46 23.98
C ARG A 355 6.58 12.77 23.67
N LEU A 356 7.00 12.83 22.40
CA LEU A 356 8.29 12.39 21.92
C LEU A 356 9.07 13.58 21.40
N THR A 357 10.34 13.65 21.79
CA THR A 357 11.28 14.68 21.33
C THR A 357 12.10 14.12 20.17
N LEU A 358 12.11 14.83 19.04
CA LEU A 358 12.98 14.52 17.91
C LEU A 358 14.42 14.92 18.20
N PRO A 359 15.42 14.33 17.52
CA PRO A 359 16.79 14.81 17.54
C PRO A 359 16.87 16.30 17.24
N SER A 360 17.85 16.97 17.83
CA SER A 360 17.99 18.43 17.74
C SER A 360 18.56 18.91 16.41
N SER A 361 19.14 18.01 15.61
CA SER A 361 19.73 18.33 14.32
C SER A 361 19.36 17.32 13.24
N THR A 362 19.37 17.79 11.99
CA THR A 362 19.18 16.94 10.80
C THR A 362 20.28 15.89 10.68
N GLU A 363 21.52 16.22 11.09
CA GLU A 363 22.66 15.31 11.05
C GLU A 363 22.43 14.08 11.93
N GLU A 364 21.85 14.26 13.12
CA GLU A 364 21.49 13.15 14.01
C GLU A 364 20.40 12.27 13.40
N MET A 365 19.38 12.86 12.77
CA MET A 365 18.33 12.11 12.07
C MET A 365 18.89 11.29 10.91
N VAL A 366 19.75 11.91 10.08
CA VAL A 366 20.42 11.24 8.95
C VAL A 366 21.33 10.11 9.43
N ALA A 367 22.07 10.32 10.53
CA ALA A 367 22.94 9.29 11.10
C ALA A 367 22.13 8.08 11.60
N HIS A 368 20.97 8.30 12.18
CA HIS A 368 20.03 7.24 12.57
C HIS A 368 19.51 6.47 11.34
N SER A 369 19.04 7.18 10.32
CA SER A 369 18.54 6.58 9.09
C SER A 369 19.60 5.76 8.35
N ARG A 370 20.87 6.17 8.43
CA ARG A 370 21.99 5.41 7.86
C ARG A 370 22.15 4.03 8.52
N LYS A 371 22.02 3.94 9.84
CA LYS A 371 22.09 2.65 10.57
C LYS A 371 20.99 1.69 10.10
N TRP A 372 19.78 2.18 9.98
CA TRP A 372 18.65 1.37 9.48
C TRP A 372 18.85 0.97 8.01
N ARG A 373 19.44 1.85 7.22
CA ARG A 373 19.81 1.53 5.83
C ARG A 373 20.87 0.43 5.73
N GLU A 374 21.87 0.46 6.60
CA GLU A 374 22.88 -0.61 6.68
C GLU A 374 22.24 -1.93 7.11
N ALA A 375 21.33 -1.89 8.10
CA ALA A 375 20.59 -3.07 8.54
C ALA A 375 19.68 -3.63 7.42
N GLU A 376 19.00 -2.78 6.64
CA GLU A 376 18.23 -3.17 5.46
C GLU A 376 19.07 -3.93 4.44
N LEU A 377 20.24 -3.40 4.11
CA LEU A 377 21.16 -4.03 3.15
C LEU A 377 21.63 -5.41 3.63
N ALA A 378 21.92 -5.53 4.93
CA ALA A 378 22.29 -6.78 5.54
C ALA A 378 21.14 -7.81 5.54
N ALA A 379 19.92 -7.37 5.80
CA ALA A 379 18.72 -8.21 5.75
C ALA A 379 18.44 -8.70 4.33
N LEU A 380 18.54 -7.83 3.33
CA LEU A 380 18.35 -8.19 1.92
C LEU A 380 19.38 -9.22 1.44
N ALA A 381 20.65 -9.09 1.87
CA ALA A 381 21.70 -10.05 1.52
C ALA A 381 21.46 -11.44 2.11
N LYS A 382 20.71 -11.55 3.20
CA LYS A 382 20.36 -12.81 3.89
C LYS A 382 18.95 -13.30 3.54
N LEU A 383 18.19 -12.55 2.75
CA LEU A 383 16.74 -12.77 2.52
C LEU A 383 15.91 -12.76 3.81
N ASP A 384 16.33 -11.95 4.80
CA ASP A 384 15.79 -11.92 6.17
C ASP A 384 14.95 -10.65 6.39
N VAL A 385 14.07 -10.37 5.43
CA VAL A 385 13.31 -9.10 5.35
C VAL A 385 12.23 -8.97 6.42
N LYS A 386 11.62 -10.07 6.87
CA LYS A 386 10.55 -10.02 7.87
C LYS A 386 11.03 -9.68 9.28
N PRO A 387 12.11 -10.29 9.80
CA PRO A 387 12.74 -9.84 11.03
C PRO A 387 13.11 -8.35 11.02
N PHE A 388 13.70 -7.85 9.95
CA PHE A 388 14.03 -6.43 9.81
C PHE A 388 12.79 -5.53 10.02
N GLN A 389 11.67 -5.84 9.37
CA GLN A 389 10.43 -5.06 9.53
C GLN A 389 9.80 -5.26 10.91
N GLY A 390 9.88 -6.46 11.48
CA GLY A 390 9.43 -6.73 12.84
C GLY A 390 10.22 -5.89 13.85
N ASP A 391 11.53 -5.81 13.72
CA ASP A 391 12.39 -4.97 14.58
C ASP A 391 12.05 -3.48 14.42
N TYR A 392 11.75 -3.03 13.21
CA TYR A 392 11.29 -1.66 12.97
C TYR A 392 9.96 -1.37 13.69
N VAL A 393 8.97 -2.25 13.59
CA VAL A 393 7.70 -2.08 14.32
C VAL A 393 7.93 -2.05 15.82
N LYS A 394 8.76 -2.96 16.37
CA LYS A 394 9.12 -2.99 17.80
C LYS A 394 9.83 -1.72 18.24
N GLU A 395 10.69 -1.14 17.38
CA GLU A 395 11.34 0.14 17.68
C GLU A 395 10.34 1.27 17.84
N LEU A 396 9.35 1.39 16.95
CA LEU A 396 8.33 2.43 17.03
C LEU A 396 7.44 2.30 18.28
N ILE A 397 6.94 1.08 18.54
CA ILE A 397 5.99 0.86 19.66
C ILE A 397 6.64 1.02 21.03
N ARG A 398 7.95 0.79 21.15
CA ARG A 398 8.68 0.91 22.42
C ARG A 398 8.55 2.29 23.08
N HIS A 399 8.32 3.31 22.27
CA HIS A 399 8.28 4.71 22.70
C HIS A 399 6.86 5.27 22.87
N THR A 400 5.84 4.45 22.64
CA THR A 400 4.45 4.90 22.56
C THR A 400 3.53 4.01 23.42
N ASP A 401 2.27 4.42 23.57
CA ASP A 401 1.22 3.60 24.16
C ASP A 401 0.41 2.81 23.12
N CYS A 402 1.03 2.52 21.97
CA CYS A 402 0.45 1.67 20.93
C CYS A 402 0.07 0.31 21.52
N PRO A 403 -1.14 -0.22 21.22
CA PRO A 403 -1.59 -1.50 21.81
C PRO A 403 -0.87 -2.73 21.25
N ILE A 404 -0.04 -2.57 20.22
CA ILE A 404 0.77 -3.64 19.66
C ILE A 404 1.87 -4.03 20.65
N THR A 405 2.01 -5.33 20.93
CA THR A 405 3.08 -5.84 21.80
C THR A 405 4.20 -6.50 21.00
N PRO A 406 5.43 -6.58 21.54
CA PRO A 406 6.52 -7.32 20.90
C PRO A 406 6.15 -8.77 20.57
N GLU A 407 5.40 -9.44 21.47
CA GLU A 407 4.96 -10.83 21.28
C GLU A 407 3.97 -10.95 20.10
N PHE A 408 3.10 -9.95 19.89
CA PHE A 408 2.23 -9.90 18.72
C PHE A 408 3.06 -9.79 17.43
N VAL A 409 4.07 -8.93 17.41
CA VAL A 409 4.98 -8.78 16.27
C VAL A 409 5.72 -10.08 15.99
N ASP A 410 6.22 -10.78 17.02
CA ASP A 410 6.92 -12.06 16.87
C ASP A 410 6.02 -13.15 16.28
N LYS A 411 4.77 -13.26 16.75
CA LYS A 411 3.78 -14.19 16.17
C LYS A 411 3.49 -13.88 14.71
N THR A 412 3.28 -12.60 14.39
CA THR A 412 3.03 -12.13 13.01
C THR A 412 4.23 -12.42 12.11
N GLN A 413 5.45 -12.23 12.62
CA GLN A 413 6.69 -12.55 11.92
C GLN A 413 6.77 -14.03 11.57
N GLN A 414 6.47 -14.90 12.54
CA GLN A 414 6.49 -16.36 12.31
C GLN A 414 5.47 -16.78 11.25
N MET A 415 4.26 -16.22 11.28
CA MET A 415 3.25 -16.44 10.24
C MET A 415 3.77 -16.04 8.85
N GLY A 416 4.48 -14.92 8.77
CA GLY A 416 5.10 -14.48 7.53
C GLY A 416 6.17 -15.43 6.99
N VAL A 417 6.97 -16.01 7.88
CA VAL A 417 7.97 -17.03 7.50
C VAL A 417 7.27 -18.29 6.98
N ASP A 418 6.20 -18.73 7.63
CA ASP A 418 5.46 -19.91 7.19
C ASP A 418 4.70 -19.67 5.89
N TRP A 419 4.13 -18.47 5.71
CA TRP A 419 3.55 -18.05 4.43
C TRP A 419 4.55 -18.10 3.28
N ASP A 420 5.78 -17.58 3.45
CA ASP A 420 6.83 -17.65 2.42
C ASP A 420 7.17 -19.10 2.05
N LYS A 421 7.27 -19.99 3.03
CA LYS A 421 7.51 -21.42 2.78
C LYS A 421 6.39 -22.05 1.95
N HIS A 422 5.12 -21.82 2.32
CA HIS A 422 3.97 -22.34 1.58
C HIS A 422 3.96 -21.80 0.14
N LYS A 423 4.18 -20.51 -0.03
CA LYS A 423 4.21 -19.87 -1.36
C LYS A 423 5.38 -20.37 -2.21
N ALA A 424 6.57 -20.54 -1.62
CA ALA A 424 7.73 -21.03 -2.34
C ALA A 424 7.56 -22.50 -2.76
N LEU A 425 6.91 -23.32 -1.94
CA LEU A 425 6.66 -24.72 -2.25
C LEU A 425 5.59 -24.92 -3.33
N ASP A 426 4.52 -24.16 -3.28
CA ASP A 426 3.42 -24.26 -4.24
C ASP A 426 2.67 -22.93 -4.40
N ILE A 427 3.05 -22.19 -5.44
CA ILE A 427 2.43 -20.90 -5.76
C ILE A 427 0.94 -21.02 -6.14
N MET A 428 0.52 -22.20 -6.61
CA MET A 428 -0.85 -22.41 -7.09
C MET A 428 -1.84 -22.75 -5.97
N SER A 429 -1.37 -23.25 -4.82
CA SER A 429 -2.22 -23.71 -3.72
C SER A 429 -1.96 -23.01 -2.37
N TYR A 430 -0.98 -22.14 -2.26
CA TYR A 430 -0.62 -21.54 -0.96
C TYR A 430 -1.77 -20.76 -0.29
N ARG A 431 -2.73 -20.25 -1.09
CA ARG A 431 -3.90 -19.56 -0.57
C ARG A 431 -4.96 -20.50 0.05
N ASP A 432 -4.78 -21.79 -0.06
CA ASP A 432 -5.65 -22.79 0.57
C ASP A 432 -5.23 -23.12 2.02
N HIS A 433 -4.08 -22.59 2.49
CA HIS A 433 -3.63 -22.75 3.86
C HIS A 433 -4.35 -21.83 4.84
N ALA A 434 -4.55 -22.33 6.06
CA ALA A 434 -5.15 -21.59 7.16
C ALA A 434 -4.10 -21.19 8.19
N PHE A 435 -4.25 -19.99 8.77
CA PHE A 435 -3.38 -19.43 9.80
C PHE A 435 -4.16 -19.16 11.08
N VAL A 436 -3.44 -19.07 12.20
CA VAL A 436 -4.01 -18.76 13.51
C VAL A 436 -3.91 -17.25 13.75
N SER A 437 -5.03 -16.61 14.08
CA SER A 437 -5.03 -15.19 14.45
C SER A 437 -4.16 -14.94 15.68
N ALA A 438 -3.26 -13.96 15.60
CA ALA A 438 -2.48 -13.53 16.76
C ALA A 438 -3.32 -12.73 17.77
N VAL A 439 -4.49 -12.25 17.38
CA VAL A 439 -5.42 -11.48 18.20
C VAL A 439 -6.38 -12.40 18.95
N THR A 440 -7.06 -13.31 18.24
CA THR A 440 -8.12 -14.15 18.83
C THR A 440 -7.64 -15.54 19.22
N GLY A 441 -6.51 -16.00 18.67
CA GLY A 441 -6.01 -17.36 18.88
C GLY A 441 -6.76 -18.44 18.08
N ASN A 442 -7.72 -18.07 17.25
CA ASN A 442 -8.52 -19.00 16.46
C ASN A 442 -7.85 -19.32 15.12
N LEU A 443 -7.93 -20.59 14.71
CA LEU A 443 -7.51 -21.03 13.39
C LEU A 443 -8.54 -20.58 12.35
N ALA A 444 -8.09 -19.99 11.26
CA ALA A 444 -8.95 -19.62 10.13
C ALA A 444 -9.66 -20.85 9.54
N ARG A 445 -10.83 -20.62 8.94
CA ARG A 445 -11.53 -21.67 8.20
C ARG A 445 -10.83 -21.94 6.87
N THR A 446 -10.76 -23.18 6.46
CA THR A 446 -10.35 -23.54 5.11
C THR A 446 -11.56 -23.38 4.19
N HIS A 447 -11.40 -22.66 3.07
CA HIS A 447 -12.46 -22.53 2.07
C HIS A 447 -12.76 -23.90 1.46
N HIS A 448 -14.04 -24.19 1.25
CA HIS A 448 -14.47 -25.50 0.68
C HIS A 448 -14.06 -25.68 -0.78
N THR A 449 -13.86 -24.58 -1.51
CA THR A 449 -13.39 -24.56 -2.89
C THR A 449 -11.94 -24.07 -2.91
N PRO A 450 -10.98 -24.83 -3.47
CA PRO A 450 -9.61 -24.34 -3.65
C PRO A 450 -9.59 -23.02 -4.41
N TRP A 451 -8.67 -22.12 -4.04
CA TRP A 451 -8.59 -20.78 -4.61
C TRP A 451 -8.52 -20.78 -6.14
N MET A 452 -7.78 -21.70 -6.75
CA MET A 452 -7.67 -21.84 -8.20
C MET A 452 -8.99 -22.20 -8.90
N GLN A 453 -9.97 -22.71 -8.18
CA GLN A 453 -11.28 -23.10 -8.69
C GLN A 453 -12.39 -22.15 -8.25
N ASN A 454 -12.08 -21.19 -7.37
CA ASN A 454 -13.07 -20.22 -6.89
C ASN A 454 -13.04 -18.96 -7.78
N PHE A 455 -14.11 -18.74 -8.54
CA PHE A 455 -14.29 -17.60 -9.44
C PHE A 455 -15.24 -16.52 -8.88
N ASP A 456 -15.67 -16.66 -7.63
CA ASP A 456 -16.52 -15.69 -6.96
C ASP A 456 -15.70 -14.94 -5.89
N ASP A 457 -15.37 -13.68 -6.17
CA ASP A 457 -14.65 -12.78 -5.27
C ASP A 457 -15.58 -11.88 -4.45
N SER A 458 -16.89 -12.16 -4.45
CA SER A 458 -17.85 -11.38 -3.68
C SER A 458 -17.67 -11.55 -2.18
N LEU A 459 -17.97 -10.48 -1.44
CA LEU A 459 -17.92 -10.49 0.02
C LEU A 459 -18.90 -11.52 0.58
N GLU A 460 -20.12 -11.55 0.03
CA GLU A 460 -21.20 -12.42 0.48
C GLU A 460 -20.85 -13.89 0.34
N SER A 461 -20.29 -14.29 -0.80
CA SER A 461 -19.86 -15.67 -1.03
C SER A 461 -18.74 -16.06 -0.09
N TYR A 462 -17.73 -15.20 0.05
CA TYR A 462 -16.56 -15.51 0.87
C TYR A 462 -16.86 -15.56 2.37
N VAL A 463 -17.74 -14.69 2.86
CA VAL A 463 -18.08 -14.65 4.28
C VAL A 463 -19.07 -15.76 4.65
N ASN A 464 -19.96 -16.19 3.76
CA ASN A 464 -21.07 -17.10 4.09
C ASN A 464 -20.82 -18.57 3.77
N PHE A 465 -19.58 -18.97 3.40
CA PHE A 465 -19.26 -20.38 3.21
C PHE A 465 -19.11 -21.15 4.53
#